data_c2d52360d499e6cfd5a9cdc8b9a83bb6
#
_entry.id   c2d52360d499e6cfd5a9cdc8b9a83bb6
#
_cell.length_a   1.000
_cell.length_b   1.000
_cell.length_c   1.000
_cell.angle_alpha   90.00
_cell.angle_beta   90.00
_cell.angle_gamma   90.00
#
_symmetry.space_group_name_H-M   'P 1'
#
loop_
_entity.id
_entity.type
_entity.pdbx_description
1 polymer ?
#
loop_
_entity_poly.entity_id
_entity_poly.type
_entity_poly.pdbx_seq_one_letter_code
_entity_poly.pdbx_strand_id
1 'polypeptide(L)'
;MRLVLLLFFSLGYGITFSQTITGTVREKGSGLPLPFANVFVNNTTIGSSTDAEGRFRISGNFTNEIELVASFVGYTTEVKTISFRNKKDVQVEFVLAFNEGNLTEIELKAKRDKSWERELRRFKEVFLALPDDPYRSQIELENPWVVEFEKVKPEKGPNYLQASAQEPLKITNKALGYRIDYYLEDFRVLRNGSRFYGQVFYSPIDSSDEKEINKWEEARESNFHSSLRHLNQILLLNSSDSVYFKVYHALPEQMDRRRTNDFQEELNESIVLVSKDSILRRPLGDGNFRIFLPGRMEIHHLDKPWRNDYYTNIYHAISWIQAPDGYYDVDRKGVLLNPTQLVLSGYMGRQ
;
A
#
# COMPACT_ATOMS: atom_id res chain seq x y z
N MET A 1 -1.63 -67.63 -9.02
CA MET A 1 -1.51 -66.92 -7.74
C MET A 1 -1.24 -65.44 -8.11
N ARG A 2 -2.29 -64.63 -8.15
CA ARG A 2 -2.21 -63.18 -8.51
C ARG A 2 -2.12 -62.35 -7.23
N LEU A 3 -1.01 -61.69 -7.05
CA LEU A 3 -0.74 -60.79 -5.93
C LEU A 3 -1.42 -59.43 -6.25
N VAL A 4 -2.47 -59.10 -5.48
CA VAL A 4 -3.14 -57.79 -5.57
C VAL A 4 -2.39 -56.82 -4.63
N LEU A 5 -1.66 -55.86 -5.24
CA LEU A 5 -0.99 -54.79 -4.51
C LEU A 5 -2.00 -53.69 -4.20
N LEU A 6 -2.48 -53.63 -2.95
CA LEU A 6 -3.31 -52.55 -2.43
C LEU A 6 -2.41 -51.33 -2.14
N LEU A 7 -2.42 -50.33 -3.06
CA LEU A 7 -1.84 -49.02 -2.84
C LEU A 7 -2.76 -48.23 -1.87
N PHE A 8 -2.32 -48.13 -0.62
CA PHE A 8 -2.91 -47.19 0.34
C PHE A 8 -2.51 -45.76 -0.08
N PHE A 9 -3.42 -45.07 -0.73
CA PHE A 9 -3.33 -43.62 -0.98
C PHE A 9 -3.65 -42.93 0.37
N SER A 10 -2.64 -42.65 1.20
CA SER A 10 -2.80 -41.80 2.37
C SER A 10 -3.05 -40.36 1.90
N LEU A 11 -4.33 -39.97 1.82
CA LEU A 11 -4.68 -38.57 1.77
C LEU A 11 -4.16 -37.89 3.04
N GLY A 12 -3.01 -37.26 2.94
CA GLY A 12 -2.51 -36.35 3.94
C GLY A 12 -3.47 -35.16 4.03
N TYR A 13 -4.44 -35.22 4.94
CA TYR A 13 -5.19 -34.03 5.35
C TYR A 13 -4.19 -33.06 5.96
N GLY A 14 -3.73 -32.06 5.18
CA GLY A 14 -3.00 -30.93 5.70
C GLY A 14 -3.91 -30.22 6.72
N ILE A 15 -3.61 -30.36 8.00
CA ILE A 15 -4.28 -29.60 9.06
C ILE A 15 -3.85 -28.15 8.87
N THR A 16 -4.65 -27.38 8.18
CA THR A 16 -4.49 -25.93 8.11
C THR A 16 -4.87 -25.35 9.46
N PHE A 17 -3.88 -24.95 10.24
CA PHE A 17 -4.10 -24.27 11.50
C PHE A 17 -4.56 -22.84 11.21
N SER A 18 -5.86 -22.59 11.30
CA SER A 18 -6.43 -21.24 11.29
C SER A 18 -6.13 -20.56 12.62
N GLN A 19 -5.54 -19.38 12.57
CA GLN A 19 -5.34 -18.52 13.73
C GLN A 19 -6.61 -17.71 13.97
N THR A 20 -6.89 -17.38 15.24
CA THR A 20 -8.09 -16.61 15.60
C THR A 20 -7.72 -15.39 16.42
N ILE A 21 -8.32 -14.27 16.08
CA ILE A 21 -8.29 -13.03 16.84
C ILE A 21 -9.69 -12.80 17.38
N THR A 22 -9.80 -12.61 18.68
CA THR A 22 -11.05 -12.21 19.35
C THR A 22 -10.82 -10.94 20.14
N GLY A 23 -11.86 -10.18 20.37
CA GLY A 23 -11.70 -8.98 21.20
C GLY A 23 -12.96 -8.15 21.32
N THR A 24 -12.76 -6.95 21.85
CA THR A 24 -13.82 -5.95 22.03
C THR A 24 -13.38 -4.58 21.54
N VAL A 25 -14.35 -3.80 21.08
CA VAL A 25 -14.17 -2.38 20.76
C VAL A 25 -15.06 -1.55 21.69
N ARG A 26 -14.44 -0.58 22.38
CA ARG A 26 -15.13 0.26 23.38
C ARG A 26 -14.83 1.73 23.15
N GLU A 27 -15.74 2.58 23.62
CA GLU A 27 -15.53 4.03 23.65
C GLU A 27 -14.58 4.43 24.78
N LYS A 28 -13.65 5.31 24.48
CA LYS A 28 -12.76 5.92 25.48
C LYS A 28 -13.54 6.87 26.41
N GLY A 29 -13.37 6.68 27.69
CA GLY A 29 -14.03 7.51 28.73
C GLY A 29 -15.26 6.84 29.31
N SER A 30 -16.27 6.48 28.52
CA SER A 30 -17.47 5.80 29.02
C SER A 30 -17.28 4.29 29.22
N GLY A 31 -16.35 3.66 28.45
CA GLY A 31 -16.18 2.22 28.41
C GLY A 31 -17.34 1.46 27.75
N LEU A 32 -18.31 2.19 27.16
CA LEU A 32 -19.44 1.56 26.48
C LEU A 32 -18.98 0.78 25.24
N PRO A 33 -19.60 -0.38 24.95
CA PRO A 33 -19.28 -1.12 23.74
C PRO A 33 -19.64 -0.31 22.49
N LEU A 34 -18.85 -0.44 21.42
CA LEU A 34 -19.15 0.15 20.11
C LEU A 34 -19.64 -0.96 19.17
N PRO A 35 -20.97 -1.13 19.01
CA PRO A 35 -21.52 -2.09 18.07
C PRO A 35 -21.32 -1.64 16.63
N PHE A 36 -21.16 -2.62 15.71
CA PHE A 36 -20.95 -2.39 14.28
C PHE A 36 -19.66 -1.62 13.94
N ALA A 37 -18.71 -1.53 14.87
CA ALA A 37 -17.38 -1.04 14.55
C ALA A 37 -16.66 -2.02 13.62
N ASN A 38 -15.96 -1.50 12.62
CA ASN A 38 -15.18 -2.32 11.69
C ASN A 38 -13.84 -2.71 12.31
N VAL A 39 -13.53 -4.00 12.29
CA VAL A 39 -12.22 -4.52 12.69
C VAL A 39 -11.66 -5.35 11.55
N PHE A 40 -10.46 -5.01 11.08
CA PHE A 40 -9.88 -5.67 9.90
C PHE A 40 -8.36 -5.76 9.97
N VAL A 41 -7.81 -6.71 9.22
CA VAL A 41 -6.37 -6.82 9.00
C VAL A 41 -5.97 -5.90 7.86
N ASN A 42 -5.07 -4.98 8.14
CA ASN A 42 -4.60 -3.98 7.17
C ASN A 42 -4.10 -4.63 5.88
N ASN A 43 -4.40 -4.00 4.74
CA ASN A 43 -4.04 -4.46 3.39
C ASN A 43 -4.58 -5.86 3.01
N THR A 44 -5.74 -6.25 3.56
CA THR A 44 -6.39 -7.54 3.23
C THR A 44 -7.89 -7.37 3.03
N THR A 45 -8.55 -8.48 2.68
CA THR A 45 -10.02 -8.63 2.68
C THR A 45 -10.55 -9.27 3.96
N ILE A 46 -9.70 -9.42 5.00
CA ILE A 46 -10.04 -10.16 6.22
C ILE A 46 -10.48 -9.17 7.28
N GLY A 47 -11.74 -9.20 7.66
CA GLY A 47 -12.30 -8.30 8.66
C GLY A 47 -13.63 -8.82 9.19
N SER A 48 -14.16 -8.14 10.19
CA SER A 48 -15.44 -8.38 10.83
C SER A 48 -15.97 -7.09 11.43
N SER A 49 -17.29 -6.96 11.56
CA SER A 49 -17.90 -5.92 12.40
C SER A 49 -18.14 -6.45 13.81
N THR A 50 -18.17 -5.56 14.80
CA THR A 50 -18.52 -5.92 16.18
C THR A 50 -20.00 -6.22 16.32
N ASP A 51 -20.34 -7.11 17.26
CA ASP A 51 -21.71 -7.40 17.70
C ASP A 51 -22.29 -6.28 18.61
N ALA A 52 -23.50 -6.50 19.14
CA ALA A 52 -24.18 -5.54 20.02
C ALA A 52 -23.41 -5.25 21.33
N GLU A 53 -22.59 -6.18 21.78
CA GLU A 53 -21.73 -6.07 22.95
C GLU A 53 -20.31 -5.58 22.61
N GLY A 54 -20.09 -5.13 21.37
CA GLY A 54 -18.80 -4.63 20.90
C GLY A 54 -17.74 -5.72 20.68
N ARG A 55 -18.13 -7.00 20.61
CA ARG A 55 -17.21 -8.14 20.43
C ARG A 55 -17.00 -8.44 18.95
N PHE A 56 -15.79 -8.87 18.60
CA PHE A 56 -15.47 -9.34 17.25
C PHE A 56 -14.71 -10.65 17.27
N ARG A 57 -14.75 -11.36 16.14
CA ARG A 57 -13.95 -12.55 15.88
C ARG A 57 -13.49 -12.56 14.43
N ILE A 58 -12.18 -12.74 14.23
CA ILE A 58 -11.55 -12.84 12.92
C ILE A 58 -10.71 -14.10 12.88
N SER A 59 -10.86 -14.90 11.84
CA SER A 59 -10.09 -16.13 11.65
C SER A 59 -9.40 -16.11 10.29
N GLY A 60 -8.17 -16.59 10.25
CA GLY A 60 -7.39 -16.58 9.01
C GLY A 60 -6.04 -17.30 9.17
N ASN A 61 -5.33 -17.38 8.06
CA ASN A 61 -3.94 -17.83 8.05
C ASN A 61 -3.03 -16.60 7.98
N PHE A 62 -2.68 -16.06 9.14
CA PHE A 62 -1.91 -14.84 9.26
C PHE A 62 -0.40 -15.12 9.19
N THR A 63 0.36 -14.08 8.93
CA THR A 63 1.81 -14.07 9.15
C THR A 63 2.14 -13.98 10.63
N ASN A 64 3.42 -14.04 10.98
CA ASN A 64 3.84 -13.92 12.38
C ASN A 64 3.41 -12.59 13.01
N GLU A 65 3.26 -11.56 12.20
CA GLU A 65 2.88 -10.22 12.64
C GLU A 65 1.91 -9.59 11.62
N ILE A 66 0.86 -8.94 12.12
CA ILE A 66 -0.13 -8.23 11.32
C ILE A 66 -0.48 -6.90 11.99
N GLU A 67 -0.96 -5.94 11.22
CA GLU A 67 -1.65 -4.76 11.73
C GLU A 67 -3.16 -5.02 11.75
N LEU A 68 -3.74 -4.97 12.95
CA LEU A 68 -5.17 -5.04 13.16
C LEU A 68 -5.69 -3.62 13.40
N VAL A 69 -6.71 -3.24 12.66
CA VAL A 69 -7.30 -1.90 12.66
C VAL A 69 -8.71 -1.97 13.20
N ALA A 70 -9.06 -1.06 14.10
CA ALA A 70 -10.44 -0.82 14.51
C ALA A 70 -10.86 0.60 14.15
N SER A 71 -12.03 0.73 13.52
CA SER A 71 -12.59 2.00 13.08
C SER A 71 -14.10 2.04 13.29
N PHE A 72 -14.59 3.21 13.70
CA PHE A 72 -16.01 3.49 13.84
C PHE A 72 -16.30 4.93 13.44
N VAL A 73 -17.44 5.17 12.81
CA VAL A 73 -17.83 6.51 12.34
C VAL A 73 -17.91 7.48 13.51
N GLY A 74 -17.23 8.63 13.41
CA GLY A 74 -17.14 9.63 14.46
C GLY A 74 -16.06 9.39 15.50
N TYR A 75 -15.25 8.35 15.36
CA TYR A 75 -14.16 8.00 16.28
C TYR A 75 -12.80 7.98 15.56
N THR A 76 -11.73 8.14 16.33
CA THR A 76 -10.36 7.97 15.82
C THR A 76 -10.08 6.50 15.55
N THR A 77 -9.48 6.20 14.41
CA THR A 77 -9.04 4.84 14.08
C THR A 77 -7.89 4.42 14.99
N GLU A 78 -7.92 3.19 15.50
CA GLU A 78 -6.83 2.61 16.31
C GLU A 78 -6.20 1.43 15.57
N VAL A 79 -4.86 1.40 15.53
CA VAL A 79 -4.08 0.33 14.90
C VAL A 79 -3.25 -0.38 15.95
N LYS A 80 -3.29 -1.70 15.96
CA LYS A 80 -2.47 -2.54 16.84
C LYS A 80 -1.69 -3.57 16.04
N THR A 81 -0.41 -3.66 16.30
CA THR A 81 0.42 -4.74 15.78
C THR A 81 0.20 -6.00 16.62
N ILE A 82 -0.24 -7.07 15.98
CA ILE A 82 -0.53 -8.35 16.59
C ILE A 82 0.52 -9.37 16.20
N SER A 83 1.20 -9.94 17.17
CA SER A 83 2.18 -11.01 16.96
C SER A 83 1.59 -12.38 17.29
N PHE A 84 1.68 -13.31 16.34
CA PHE A 84 1.28 -14.71 16.48
C PHE A 84 2.43 -15.64 16.84
N ARG A 85 3.59 -15.10 17.25
CA ARG A 85 4.75 -15.92 17.60
C ARG A 85 4.36 -17.00 18.61
N ASN A 86 4.33 -18.26 18.16
CA ASN A 86 3.91 -19.43 18.95
C ASN A 86 2.48 -19.38 19.55
N LYS A 87 1.59 -18.52 19.01
CA LYS A 87 0.19 -18.40 19.44
C LYS A 87 -0.74 -18.73 18.27
N LYS A 88 -1.84 -19.43 18.58
CA LYS A 88 -2.94 -19.66 17.62
C LYS A 88 -4.08 -18.68 17.83
N ASP A 89 -4.32 -18.30 19.08
CA ASP A 89 -5.40 -17.41 19.47
C ASP A 89 -4.83 -16.18 20.17
N VAL A 90 -5.34 -15.01 19.82
CA VAL A 90 -4.96 -13.73 20.41
C VAL A 90 -6.22 -12.97 20.79
N GLN A 91 -6.23 -12.40 22.01
CA GLN A 91 -7.30 -11.52 22.46
C GLN A 91 -6.81 -10.07 22.45
N VAL A 92 -7.66 -9.16 21.93
CA VAL A 92 -7.33 -7.75 21.72
C VAL A 92 -8.48 -6.86 22.19
N GLU A 93 -8.18 -5.79 22.88
CA GLU A 93 -9.14 -4.73 23.21
C GLU A 93 -8.77 -3.46 22.46
N PHE A 94 -9.76 -2.82 21.82
CA PHE A 94 -9.66 -1.49 21.23
C PHE A 94 -10.46 -0.48 22.04
N VAL A 95 -9.89 0.72 22.21
CA VAL A 95 -10.51 1.82 22.95
C VAL A 95 -10.48 3.07 22.11
N LEU A 96 -11.55 3.29 21.34
CA LEU A 96 -11.62 4.39 20.37
C LEU A 96 -12.04 5.69 21.05
N ALA A 97 -11.32 6.77 20.76
CA ALA A 97 -11.67 8.10 21.22
C ALA A 97 -12.67 8.75 20.24
N PHE A 98 -13.68 9.41 20.79
CA PHE A 98 -14.58 10.23 19.97
C PHE A 98 -13.79 11.36 19.29
N ASN A 99 -14.03 11.57 18.00
CA ASN A 99 -13.37 12.62 17.23
C ASN A 99 -14.20 13.93 17.30
N GLU A 100 -13.81 14.82 18.21
CA GLU A 100 -14.50 16.09 18.41
C GLU A 100 -14.45 17.03 17.19
N GLY A 101 -13.47 16.83 16.29
CA GLY A 101 -13.34 17.60 15.05
C GLY A 101 -14.52 17.42 14.08
N ASN A 102 -15.25 16.32 14.17
CA ASN A 102 -16.40 16.05 13.29
C ASN A 102 -17.62 16.98 13.55
N LEU A 103 -17.72 17.62 14.70
CA LEU A 103 -18.85 18.51 15.03
C LEU A 103 -18.74 19.90 14.39
N THR A 104 -17.53 20.33 14.03
CA THR A 104 -17.28 21.65 13.42
C THR A 104 -17.42 21.62 11.89
N GLU A 105 -17.56 20.45 11.30
CA GLU A 105 -17.40 20.20 9.86
C GLU A 105 -18.65 20.47 9.01
N ILE A 106 -19.84 20.60 9.62
CA ILE A 106 -21.08 20.86 8.87
C ILE A 106 -21.05 22.24 8.19
N GLU A 107 -20.31 23.21 8.71
CA GLU A 107 -20.19 24.55 8.11
C GLU A 107 -19.15 24.63 6.99
N LEU A 108 -18.12 23.78 6.99
CA LEU A 108 -17.03 23.79 5.99
C LEU A 108 -17.43 23.16 4.64
N LYS A 109 -18.40 22.23 4.64
CA LYS A 109 -18.88 21.58 3.40
C LYS A 109 -19.55 22.54 2.39
N ALA A 110 -19.88 23.74 2.79
CA ALA A 110 -20.64 24.69 1.96
C ALA A 110 -19.79 25.50 0.94
N LYS A 111 -18.48 25.51 1.03
CA LYS A 111 -17.62 26.34 0.17
C LYS A 111 -16.40 25.58 -0.40
N ARG A 112 -16.67 24.61 -1.26
CA ARG A 112 -15.60 24.04 -2.08
C ARG A 112 -15.45 24.88 -3.33
N ASP A 113 -14.41 25.71 -3.32
CA ASP A 113 -14.11 26.65 -4.38
C ASP A 113 -13.27 26.01 -5.51
N LYS A 114 -13.00 26.80 -6.56
CA LYS A 114 -12.14 26.36 -7.66
C LYS A 114 -10.73 25.96 -7.22
N SER A 115 -10.26 26.43 -6.06
CA SER A 115 -8.97 26.01 -5.50
C SER A 115 -9.02 24.58 -5.02
N TRP A 116 -10.05 24.23 -4.26
CA TRP A 116 -10.26 22.85 -3.80
C TRP A 116 -10.42 21.87 -4.97
N GLU A 117 -11.19 22.22 -6.00
CA GLU A 117 -11.37 21.38 -7.19
C GLU A 117 -10.04 21.10 -7.93
N ARG A 118 -9.15 22.10 -7.99
CA ARG A 118 -7.82 21.96 -8.58
C ARG A 118 -6.95 21.01 -7.74
N GLU A 119 -6.93 21.18 -6.42
CA GLU A 119 -6.13 20.32 -5.54
C GLU A 119 -6.72 18.89 -5.49
N LEU A 120 -8.05 18.72 -5.55
CA LEU A 120 -8.68 17.40 -5.67
C LEU A 120 -8.27 16.68 -6.97
N ARG A 121 -8.19 17.41 -8.08
CA ARG A 121 -7.70 16.82 -9.34
C ARG A 121 -6.28 16.31 -9.18
N ARG A 122 -5.40 17.14 -8.62
CA ARG A 122 -4.01 16.77 -8.33
C ARG A 122 -3.91 15.57 -7.37
N PHE A 123 -4.76 15.56 -6.33
CA PHE A 123 -4.86 14.43 -5.41
C PHE A 123 -5.23 13.14 -6.15
N LYS A 124 -6.27 13.19 -6.97
CA LYS A 124 -6.70 12.01 -7.76
C LYS A 124 -5.63 11.51 -8.73
N GLU A 125 -4.87 12.40 -9.35
CA GLU A 125 -3.77 12.05 -10.25
C GLU A 125 -2.63 11.33 -9.52
N VAL A 126 -2.35 11.70 -8.29
CA VAL A 126 -1.30 11.10 -7.47
C VAL A 126 -1.79 9.83 -6.78
N PHE A 127 -3.02 9.85 -6.25
CA PHE A 127 -3.53 8.82 -5.35
C PHE A 127 -4.22 7.67 -6.07
N LEU A 128 -4.98 7.93 -7.12
CA LEU A 128 -5.71 6.90 -7.85
C LEU A 128 -4.97 6.42 -9.10
N ALA A 129 -4.68 7.30 -10.02
CA ALA A 129 -3.92 7.08 -11.25
C ALA A 129 -3.91 8.37 -12.10
N LEU A 130 -3.00 8.43 -13.07
CA LEU A 130 -2.98 9.52 -14.06
C LEU A 130 -4.20 9.46 -14.98
N PRO A 131 -4.60 10.61 -15.59
CA PRO A 131 -5.72 10.67 -16.51
C PRO A 131 -5.58 9.78 -17.75
N ASP A 132 -4.36 9.53 -18.20
CA ASP A 132 -3.99 8.71 -19.36
C ASP A 132 -3.76 7.23 -19.02
N ASP A 133 -3.87 6.85 -17.76
CA ASP A 133 -3.84 5.45 -17.35
C ASP A 133 -5.08 4.71 -17.90
N PRO A 134 -4.92 3.56 -18.57
CA PRO A 134 -6.03 2.83 -19.18
C PRO A 134 -7.08 2.33 -18.17
N TYR A 135 -6.72 2.22 -16.91
CA TYR A 135 -7.63 1.81 -15.83
C TYR A 135 -8.26 2.98 -15.09
N ARG A 136 -7.79 4.21 -15.30
CA ARG A 136 -8.23 5.41 -14.56
C ARG A 136 -9.74 5.62 -14.59
N SER A 137 -10.38 5.38 -15.72
CA SER A 137 -11.85 5.49 -15.87
C SER A 137 -12.65 4.44 -15.09
N GLN A 138 -12.00 3.39 -14.63
CA GLN A 138 -12.58 2.29 -13.86
C GLN A 138 -12.36 2.45 -12.35
N ILE A 139 -11.65 3.51 -11.92
CA ILE A 139 -11.36 3.80 -10.51
C ILE A 139 -12.07 5.09 -10.12
N GLU A 140 -12.97 5.00 -9.15
CA GLU A 140 -13.79 6.10 -8.69
C GLU A 140 -13.60 6.36 -7.20
N LEU A 141 -13.35 7.60 -6.80
CA LEU A 141 -13.45 8.08 -5.43
C LEU A 141 -14.90 8.52 -5.22
N GLU A 142 -15.67 7.75 -4.47
CA GLU A 142 -17.12 7.93 -4.29
C GLU A 142 -17.47 9.11 -3.41
N ASN A 143 -16.61 9.41 -2.40
CA ASN A 143 -16.82 10.47 -1.41
C ASN A 143 -15.72 11.56 -1.44
N PRO A 144 -15.44 12.20 -2.58
CA PRO A 144 -14.33 13.17 -2.68
C PRO A 144 -14.45 14.34 -1.71
N TRP A 145 -15.66 14.62 -1.22
CA TRP A 145 -15.94 15.73 -0.29
C TRP A 145 -15.33 15.54 1.10
N VAL A 146 -14.85 14.36 1.47
CA VAL A 146 -14.20 14.13 2.77
C VAL A 146 -12.72 14.56 2.76
N VAL A 147 -12.17 14.90 1.58
CA VAL A 147 -10.76 15.29 1.45
C VAL A 147 -10.60 16.80 1.65
N GLU A 148 -9.68 17.15 2.51
CA GLU A 148 -9.27 18.53 2.78
C GLU A 148 -7.82 18.75 2.35
N PHE A 149 -7.51 19.98 1.90
CA PHE A 149 -6.20 20.33 1.38
C PHE A 149 -5.61 21.51 2.10
N GLU A 150 -4.33 21.37 2.45
CA GLU A 150 -3.53 22.45 3.04
C GLU A 150 -2.21 22.61 2.26
N LYS A 151 -1.82 23.87 2.02
CA LYS A 151 -0.49 24.23 1.50
C LYS A 151 0.43 24.53 2.66
N VAL A 152 1.24 23.56 3.01
CA VAL A 152 2.15 23.66 4.14
C VAL A 152 3.43 24.36 3.73
N LYS A 153 3.83 25.35 4.53
CA LYS A 153 5.10 26.07 4.45
C LYS A 153 5.90 25.75 5.69
N PRO A 154 6.74 24.70 5.68
CA PRO A 154 7.51 24.34 6.86
C PRO A 154 8.60 25.40 7.12
N GLU A 155 9.04 25.51 8.38
CA GLU A 155 10.15 26.40 8.74
C GLU A 155 11.46 26.04 8.00
N LYS A 156 11.66 24.75 7.74
CA LYS A 156 12.78 24.21 6.95
C LYS A 156 12.27 23.28 5.86
N GLY A 157 12.79 23.46 4.67
CA GLY A 157 12.45 22.62 3.51
C GLY A 157 11.47 23.27 2.53
N PRO A 158 11.15 22.59 1.43
CA PRO A 158 10.24 23.09 0.40
C PRO A 158 8.78 23.03 0.85
N ASN A 159 7.95 23.92 0.29
CA ASN A 159 6.51 23.87 0.44
C ASN A 159 5.95 22.58 -0.18
N TYR A 160 4.88 22.07 0.42
CA TYR A 160 4.17 20.88 -0.10
C TYR A 160 2.66 21.04 0.03
N LEU A 161 1.92 20.25 -0.76
CA LEU A 161 0.49 20.06 -0.60
C LEU A 161 0.26 18.88 0.33
N GLN A 162 -0.52 19.09 1.38
CA GLN A 162 -1.00 18.05 2.29
C GLN A 162 -2.48 17.79 2.03
N ALA A 163 -2.90 16.53 2.10
CA ALA A 163 -4.30 16.17 2.16
C ALA A 163 -4.58 15.38 3.45
N SER A 164 -5.78 15.57 3.98
CA SER A 164 -6.31 14.82 5.13
C SER A 164 -7.76 14.41 4.85
N ALA A 165 -8.22 13.39 5.54
CA ALA A 165 -9.61 12.96 5.52
C ALA A 165 -9.99 12.40 6.89
N GLN A 166 -11.14 12.81 7.41
CA GLN A 166 -11.63 12.35 8.72
C GLN A 166 -12.47 11.08 8.61
N GLU A 167 -13.01 10.82 7.43
CA GLU A 167 -13.71 9.58 7.09
C GLU A 167 -12.87 8.78 6.10
N PRO A 168 -13.02 7.44 6.05
CA PRO A 168 -12.31 6.65 5.05
C PRO A 168 -12.70 7.09 3.63
N LEU A 169 -11.70 7.16 2.76
CA LEU A 169 -11.90 7.36 1.34
C LEU A 169 -12.55 6.09 0.78
N LYS A 170 -13.74 6.22 0.22
CA LYS A 170 -14.46 5.12 -0.42
C LYS A 170 -14.13 5.09 -1.90
N ILE A 171 -13.49 4.01 -2.33
CA ILE A 171 -13.01 3.87 -3.69
C ILE A 171 -13.59 2.60 -4.29
N THR A 172 -14.21 2.72 -5.46
CA THR A 172 -14.57 1.58 -6.29
C THR A 172 -13.55 1.42 -7.40
N ASN A 173 -12.85 0.28 -7.40
CA ASN A 173 -11.90 -0.10 -8.44
C ASN A 173 -12.47 -1.27 -9.26
N LYS A 174 -13.17 -0.93 -10.35
CA LYS A 174 -13.78 -1.92 -11.26
C LYS A 174 -12.74 -2.67 -12.09
N ALA A 175 -11.54 -2.10 -12.27
CA ALA A 175 -10.46 -2.78 -12.98
C ALA A 175 -9.95 -3.99 -12.20
N LEU A 176 -9.94 -3.91 -10.87
CA LEU A 176 -9.47 -4.96 -9.97
C LEU A 176 -10.60 -5.71 -9.25
N GLY A 177 -11.87 -5.28 -9.40
CA GLY A 177 -13.01 -5.89 -8.74
C GLY A 177 -13.01 -5.71 -7.22
N TYR A 178 -12.67 -4.51 -6.73
CA TYR A 178 -12.67 -4.19 -5.31
C TYR A 178 -13.42 -2.90 -5.00
N ARG A 179 -14.13 -2.89 -3.86
CA ARG A 179 -14.40 -1.69 -3.07
C ARG A 179 -13.33 -1.56 -2.01
N ILE A 180 -12.88 -0.34 -1.77
CA ILE A 180 -11.74 -0.06 -0.90
C ILE A 180 -12.14 1.03 0.08
N ASP A 181 -12.01 0.75 1.37
CA ASP A 181 -12.05 1.75 2.42
C ASP A 181 -10.60 2.09 2.78
N TYR A 182 -10.18 3.32 2.43
CA TYR A 182 -8.82 3.78 2.66
C TYR A 182 -8.81 4.84 3.75
N TYR A 183 -8.21 4.55 4.88
CA TYR A 183 -8.07 5.43 6.04
C TYR A 183 -6.78 6.22 5.89
N LEU A 184 -6.91 7.46 5.39
CA LEU A 184 -5.77 8.30 5.03
C LEU A 184 -5.07 8.85 6.27
N GLU A 185 -3.82 8.47 6.50
CA GLU A 185 -2.99 8.95 7.62
C GLU A 185 -2.06 10.10 7.22
N ASP A 186 -1.39 9.96 6.08
CA ASP A 186 -0.53 11.02 5.53
C ASP A 186 -0.65 11.05 4.01
N PHE A 187 -0.72 12.25 3.46
CA PHE A 187 -0.63 12.48 2.02
C PHE A 187 0.09 13.79 1.78
N ARG A 188 1.21 13.71 1.05
CA ARG A 188 2.01 14.88 0.71
C ARG A 188 2.48 14.82 -0.73
N VAL A 189 2.29 15.93 -1.45
CA VAL A 189 2.91 16.12 -2.76
C VAL A 189 4.07 17.09 -2.59
N LEU A 190 5.25 16.57 -2.76
CA LEU A 190 6.53 17.25 -2.66
C LEU A 190 6.99 17.75 -4.03
N ARG A 191 8.09 18.50 -4.07
CA ARG A 191 8.69 18.96 -5.34
C ARG A 191 9.18 17.79 -6.21
N ASN A 192 9.73 16.74 -5.58
CA ASN A 192 10.42 15.64 -6.25
C ASN A 192 9.66 14.31 -6.17
N GLY A 193 8.38 14.32 -5.82
CA GLY A 193 7.57 13.11 -5.72
C GLY A 193 6.40 13.28 -4.77
N SER A 194 5.79 12.17 -4.42
CA SER A 194 4.67 12.11 -3.48
C SER A 194 4.93 11.04 -2.42
N ARG A 195 4.26 11.21 -1.30
CA ARG A 195 4.23 10.23 -0.21
C ARG A 195 2.83 10.18 0.34
N PHE A 196 2.28 9.00 0.45
CA PHE A 196 1.03 8.77 1.15
C PHE A 196 1.01 7.38 1.77
N TYR A 197 0.31 7.26 2.87
CA TYR A 197 0.03 5.99 3.52
C TYR A 197 -1.24 6.08 4.35
N GLY A 198 -1.77 4.92 4.70
CA GLY A 198 -2.93 4.74 5.54
C GLY A 198 -3.26 3.26 5.66
N GLN A 199 -4.34 2.96 6.38
CA GLN A 199 -4.85 1.60 6.49
C GLN A 199 -5.85 1.34 5.38
N VAL A 200 -5.86 0.11 4.89
CA VAL A 200 -6.68 -0.26 3.73
C VAL A 200 -7.46 -1.53 4.02
N PHE A 201 -8.76 -1.47 3.76
CA PHE A 201 -9.62 -2.63 3.76
C PHE A 201 -10.22 -2.83 2.36
N TYR A 202 -10.09 -4.06 1.86
CA TYR A 202 -10.61 -4.43 0.55
C TYR A 202 -11.86 -5.28 0.70
N SER A 203 -12.92 -4.93 0.00
CA SER A 203 -14.12 -5.74 -0.15
C SER A 203 -14.27 -6.16 -1.60
N PRO A 204 -14.25 -7.46 -1.94
CA PRO A 204 -14.48 -7.91 -3.30
C PRO A 204 -15.83 -7.42 -3.83
N ILE A 205 -15.88 -7.08 -5.09
CA ILE A 205 -17.16 -6.86 -5.81
C ILE A 205 -17.69 -8.22 -6.20
N ASP A 206 -18.94 -8.49 -5.83
CA ASP A 206 -19.61 -9.74 -6.22
C ASP A 206 -19.93 -9.72 -7.72
N SER A 207 -19.60 -10.80 -8.40
CA SER A 207 -20.00 -11.05 -9.79
C SER A 207 -20.30 -12.53 -9.98
N SER A 208 -21.31 -12.82 -10.81
CA SER A 208 -21.63 -14.16 -11.29
C SER A 208 -21.05 -14.42 -12.69
N ASP A 209 -20.42 -13.44 -13.31
CA ASP A 209 -19.77 -13.57 -14.62
C ASP A 209 -18.33 -14.05 -14.46
N GLU A 210 -18.07 -15.30 -14.80
CA GLU A 210 -16.72 -15.91 -14.77
C GLU A 210 -15.71 -15.14 -15.62
N LYS A 211 -16.12 -14.52 -16.74
CA LYS A 211 -15.20 -13.74 -17.58
C LYS A 211 -14.75 -12.47 -16.86
N GLU A 212 -15.66 -11.84 -16.13
CA GLU A 212 -15.33 -10.66 -15.33
C GLU A 212 -14.39 -11.03 -14.17
N ILE A 213 -14.65 -12.14 -13.47
CA ILE A 213 -13.81 -12.64 -12.39
C ILE A 213 -12.39 -12.94 -12.90
N ASN A 214 -12.26 -13.68 -14.02
CA ASN A 214 -10.96 -14.01 -14.62
C ASN A 214 -10.21 -12.74 -15.05
N LYS A 215 -10.91 -11.76 -15.62
CA LYS A 215 -10.31 -10.46 -15.98
C LYS A 215 -9.76 -9.72 -14.74
N TRP A 216 -10.47 -9.77 -13.62
CA TRP A 216 -9.98 -9.19 -12.37
C TRP A 216 -8.75 -9.91 -11.83
N GLU A 217 -8.73 -11.25 -11.90
CA GLU A 217 -7.57 -12.04 -11.45
C GLU A 217 -6.33 -11.74 -12.28
N GLU A 218 -6.44 -11.71 -13.61
CA GLU A 218 -5.35 -11.33 -14.52
C GLU A 218 -4.86 -9.90 -14.24
N ALA A 219 -5.78 -8.95 -14.02
CA ALA A 219 -5.45 -7.57 -13.70
C ALA A 219 -4.72 -7.45 -12.35
N ARG A 220 -5.16 -8.20 -11.32
CA ARG A 220 -4.50 -8.25 -10.00
C ARG A 220 -3.09 -8.81 -10.10
N GLU A 221 -2.91 -9.90 -10.83
CA GLU A 221 -1.58 -10.50 -11.07
C GLU A 221 -0.66 -9.52 -11.80
N SER A 222 -1.14 -8.91 -12.88
CA SER A 222 -0.38 -7.92 -13.64
C SER A 222 0.03 -6.70 -12.79
N ASN A 223 -0.90 -6.20 -11.95
CA ASN A 223 -0.58 -5.09 -11.04
C ASN A 223 0.41 -5.48 -9.95
N PHE A 224 0.30 -6.71 -9.42
CA PHE A 224 1.26 -7.21 -8.44
C PHE A 224 2.68 -7.24 -9.01
N HIS A 225 2.87 -7.72 -10.24
CA HIS A 225 4.19 -7.85 -10.88
C HIS A 225 4.91 -6.51 -11.06
N SER A 226 4.19 -5.39 -11.14
CA SER A 226 4.78 -4.05 -11.26
C SER A 226 4.79 -3.26 -9.94
N SER A 227 4.34 -3.86 -8.84
CA SER A 227 4.20 -3.19 -7.55
C SER A 227 5.52 -3.07 -6.77
N LEU A 228 5.58 -2.09 -5.87
CA LEU A 228 6.67 -1.96 -4.88
C LEU A 228 6.83 -3.23 -4.04
N ARG A 229 5.72 -3.88 -3.68
CA ARG A 229 5.72 -5.13 -2.93
C ARG A 229 6.47 -6.24 -3.67
N HIS A 230 6.22 -6.41 -4.97
CA HIS A 230 6.93 -7.41 -5.77
C HIS A 230 8.41 -7.07 -5.94
N LEU A 231 8.74 -5.79 -6.18
CA LEU A 231 10.12 -5.33 -6.19
C LEU A 231 10.83 -5.68 -4.88
N ASN A 232 10.21 -5.39 -3.74
CA ASN A 232 10.78 -5.72 -2.42
C ASN A 232 10.99 -7.23 -2.25
N GLN A 233 10.06 -8.07 -2.71
CA GLN A 233 10.23 -9.53 -2.68
C GLN A 233 11.46 -9.96 -3.50
N ILE A 234 11.63 -9.41 -4.70
CA ILE A 234 12.78 -9.69 -5.55
C ILE A 234 14.08 -9.25 -4.85
N LEU A 235 14.09 -8.06 -4.27
CA LEU A 235 15.24 -7.56 -3.52
C LEU A 235 15.55 -8.43 -2.29
N LEU A 236 14.56 -8.98 -1.61
CA LEU A 236 14.74 -9.87 -0.45
C LEU A 236 15.24 -11.25 -0.84
N LEU A 237 14.67 -11.83 -1.88
CA LEU A 237 14.97 -13.22 -2.31
C LEU A 237 16.29 -13.35 -3.04
N ASN A 238 17.00 -12.26 -3.27
CA ASN A 238 18.22 -12.24 -4.05
C ASN A 238 18.02 -12.80 -5.48
N SER A 239 16.80 -12.67 -6.02
CA SER A 239 16.46 -13.12 -7.36
C SER A 239 17.05 -12.15 -8.39
N SER A 240 18.06 -12.60 -9.13
CA SER A 240 18.67 -11.82 -10.21
C SER A 240 17.82 -11.78 -11.48
N ASP A 241 16.85 -12.68 -11.57
CA ASP A 241 16.16 -12.99 -12.82
C ASP A 241 14.79 -12.36 -12.85
N SER A 242 14.67 -11.11 -12.36
CA SER A 242 13.43 -10.39 -12.56
C SER A 242 13.27 -10.04 -14.03
N VAL A 243 12.35 -10.71 -14.68
CA VAL A 243 11.87 -10.32 -16.02
C VAL A 243 11.05 -9.03 -15.97
N TYR A 244 10.69 -8.57 -14.77
CA TYR A 244 9.83 -7.43 -14.54
C TYR A 244 10.58 -6.13 -14.28
N PHE A 245 11.75 -6.20 -13.62
CA PHE A 245 12.48 -5.00 -13.18
C PHE A 245 13.95 -5.03 -13.55
N LYS A 246 14.48 -3.87 -13.93
CA LYS A 246 15.91 -3.53 -13.81
C LYS A 246 16.03 -2.35 -12.85
N VAL A 247 16.98 -2.44 -11.94
CA VAL A 247 17.23 -1.45 -10.89
C VAL A 247 18.57 -0.79 -11.13
N TYR A 248 18.58 0.54 -11.15
CA TYR A 248 19.78 1.34 -11.32
C TYR A 248 19.95 2.26 -10.11
N HIS A 249 21.18 2.53 -9.75
CA HIS A 249 21.53 3.52 -8.72
C HIS A 249 21.94 4.82 -9.41
N ALA A 250 21.30 5.93 -9.05
CA ALA A 250 21.72 7.26 -9.48
C ALA A 250 22.93 7.70 -8.65
N LEU A 251 24.03 8.01 -9.33
CA LEU A 251 25.28 8.40 -8.68
C LEU A 251 25.16 9.82 -8.10
N PRO A 252 25.43 10.05 -6.80
CA PRO A 252 25.25 11.34 -6.14
C PRO A 252 26.06 12.46 -6.78
N GLU A 253 27.28 12.15 -7.18
CA GLU A 253 28.24 13.11 -7.76
C GLU A 253 27.76 13.67 -9.12
N GLN A 254 26.83 12.98 -9.77
CA GLN A 254 26.27 13.35 -11.06
C GLN A 254 24.86 13.97 -10.96
N MET A 255 24.32 14.13 -9.76
CA MET A 255 22.95 14.66 -9.57
C MET A 255 22.81 16.14 -10.02
N ASP A 256 23.90 16.90 -9.98
CA ASP A 256 23.95 18.31 -10.43
C ASP A 256 24.29 18.43 -11.92
N ARG A 257 24.71 17.35 -12.57
CA ARG A 257 24.98 17.32 -14.01
C ARG A 257 23.66 17.45 -14.77
N ARG A 258 23.67 18.24 -15.83
CA ARG A 258 22.54 18.28 -16.76
C ARG A 258 22.46 16.92 -17.46
N ARG A 259 21.45 16.14 -17.10
CA ARG A 259 21.22 14.80 -17.65
C ARG A 259 20.78 14.90 -19.11
N THR A 260 21.16 13.92 -19.90
CA THR A 260 20.69 13.76 -21.28
C THR A 260 19.35 13.03 -21.32
N ASN A 261 18.67 13.06 -22.46
CA ASN A 261 17.46 12.28 -22.68
C ASN A 261 17.77 10.90 -23.30
N ASP A 262 19.05 10.54 -23.42
CA ASP A 262 19.49 9.26 -23.94
C ASP A 262 19.94 8.35 -22.80
N PHE A 263 19.24 7.22 -22.66
CA PHE A 263 19.56 6.27 -21.60
C PHE A 263 20.94 5.66 -21.72
N GLN A 264 21.43 5.44 -22.96
CA GLN A 264 22.76 4.84 -23.17
C GLN A 264 23.89 5.79 -22.78
N GLU A 265 23.69 7.12 -22.97
CA GLU A 265 24.63 8.13 -22.51
C GLU A 265 24.66 8.28 -20.98
N GLU A 266 23.52 8.02 -20.32
CA GLU A 266 23.43 8.08 -18.86
C GLU A 266 23.97 6.82 -18.19
N LEU A 267 23.93 5.67 -18.88
CA LEU A 267 24.35 4.38 -18.33
C LEU A 267 25.87 4.36 -18.10
N ASN A 268 26.26 4.00 -16.87
CA ASN A 268 27.61 4.04 -16.32
C ASN A 268 28.23 5.44 -16.12
N GLU A 269 27.55 6.50 -16.56
CA GLU A 269 27.94 7.90 -16.35
C GLU A 269 27.24 8.50 -15.11
N SER A 270 25.91 8.45 -15.12
CA SER A 270 25.06 9.02 -14.05
C SER A 270 24.24 7.98 -13.32
N ILE A 271 24.01 6.82 -13.94
CA ILE A 271 23.30 5.69 -13.37
C ILE A 271 24.12 4.40 -13.59
N VAL A 272 24.07 3.53 -12.60
CA VAL A 272 24.77 2.23 -12.65
C VAL A 272 23.76 1.11 -12.35
N LEU A 273 23.81 0.04 -13.14
CA LEU A 273 22.99 -1.14 -12.89
C LEU A 273 23.33 -1.70 -11.50
N VAL A 274 22.31 -1.90 -10.70
CA VAL A 274 22.45 -2.46 -9.35
C VAL A 274 22.67 -3.95 -9.45
N SER A 275 23.84 -4.43 -8.98
CA SER A 275 24.03 -5.84 -8.71
C SER A 275 23.21 -6.25 -7.48
N LYS A 276 22.58 -7.40 -7.53
CA LYS A 276 21.84 -7.98 -6.40
C LYS A 276 22.66 -8.05 -5.11
N ASP A 277 23.95 -8.26 -5.24
CA ASP A 277 24.88 -8.40 -4.10
C ASP A 277 25.24 -7.04 -3.49
N SER A 278 24.98 -5.94 -4.21
CA SER A 278 25.27 -4.58 -3.74
C SER A 278 24.16 -4.01 -2.85
N ILE A 279 22.96 -4.61 -2.83
CA ILE A 279 21.87 -4.20 -1.94
C ILE A 279 22.02 -4.87 -0.59
N LEU A 280 22.39 -4.07 0.41
CA LEU A 280 22.54 -4.54 1.78
C LEU A 280 21.18 -4.79 2.43
N ARG A 281 20.99 -5.96 3.04
CA ARG A 281 19.79 -6.39 3.76
C ARG A 281 20.17 -6.83 5.15
N ARG A 282 19.40 -6.41 6.13
CA ARG A 282 19.60 -6.78 7.52
C ARG A 282 18.32 -7.36 8.11
N PRO A 283 18.30 -8.60 8.62
CA PRO A 283 17.17 -9.10 9.39
C PRO A 283 16.95 -8.25 10.65
N LEU A 284 15.71 -7.89 10.91
CA LEU A 284 15.28 -7.17 12.12
C LEU A 284 14.63 -8.09 13.16
N GLY A 285 14.41 -9.35 12.81
CA GLY A 285 13.64 -10.32 13.58
C GLY A 285 12.19 -10.43 13.06
N ASP A 286 11.47 -11.44 13.52
CA ASP A 286 10.05 -11.70 13.24
C ASP A 286 9.67 -11.82 11.75
N GLY A 287 10.67 -12.06 10.90
CA GLY A 287 10.48 -12.11 9.44
C GLY A 287 10.53 -10.74 8.78
N ASN A 288 10.96 -9.71 9.50
CA ASN A 288 11.14 -8.36 9.00
C ASN A 288 12.59 -8.12 8.58
N PHE A 289 12.78 -7.23 7.62
CA PHE A 289 14.07 -6.92 7.02
C PHE A 289 14.22 -5.43 6.80
N ARG A 290 15.44 -4.92 7.00
CA ARG A 290 15.86 -3.60 6.58
C ARG A 290 16.60 -3.68 5.25
N ILE A 291 16.15 -2.89 4.28
CA ILE A 291 16.80 -2.73 2.98
C ILE A 291 17.49 -1.37 2.97
N PHE A 292 18.78 -1.35 2.66
CA PHE A 292 19.55 -0.12 2.59
C PHE A 292 19.62 0.37 1.15
N LEU A 293 19.25 1.64 0.94
CA LEU A 293 19.37 2.32 -0.34
C LEU A 293 20.45 3.40 -0.22
N PRO A 294 21.55 3.30 -0.96
CA PRO A 294 22.66 4.27 -0.88
C PRO A 294 22.31 5.64 -1.49
N GLY A 295 21.10 5.81 -2.01
CA GLY A 295 20.64 7.05 -2.63
C GLY A 295 19.35 6.83 -3.40
N ARG A 296 19.17 7.59 -4.48
CA ARG A 296 18.01 7.46 -5.37
C ARG A 296 18.20 6.28 -6.31
N MET A 297 17.22 5.38 -6.33
CA MET A 297 17.18 4.25 -7.23
C MET A 297 16.21 4.53 -8.37
N GLU A 298 16.58 4.13 -9.58
CA GLU A 298 15.76 4.20 -10.79
C GLU A 298 15.34 2.78 -11.16
N ILE A 299 14.04 2.55 -11.27
CA ILE A 299 13.41 1.23 -11.49
C ILE A 299 12.77 1.23 -12.86
N HIS A 300 13.22 0.35 -13.72
CA HIS A 300 12.65 0.13 -15.05
C HIS A 300 11.67 -1.06 -15.01
N HIS A 301 10.41 -0.82 -15.37
CA HIS A 301 9.33 -1.81 -15.42
C HIS A 301 9.25 -2.42 -16.81
N LEU A 302 9.93 -3.52 -17.04
CA LEU A 302 10.15 -4.10 -18.37
C LEU A 302 8.87 -4.64 -19.03
N ASP A 303 7.87 -5.01 -18.22
CA ASP A 303 6.56 -5.53 -18.66
C ASP A 303 5.49 -4.43 -18.86
N LYS A 304 5.82 -3.16 -18.59
CA LYS A 304 4.88 -2.03 -18.70
C LYS A 304 5.27 -1.10 -19.84
N PRO A 305 4.73 -1.32 -21.07
CA PRO A 305 4.95 -0.39 -22.16
C PRO A 305 4.37 0.97 -21.76
N TRP A 306 5.20 1.99 -21.77
CA TRP A 306 4.82 3.32 -21.35
C TRP A 306 5.62 4.37 -22.12
N ARG A 307 4.95 5.40 -22.61
CA ARG A 307 5.64 6.56 -23.13
C ARG A 307 6.20 7.36 -21.95
N ASN A 308 7.50 7.23 -21.69
CA ASN A 308 8.13 8.08 -20.70
C ASN A 308 8.70 9.33 -21.37
N ASP A 309 8.57 10.46 -20.67
CA ASP A 309 9.08 11.74 -21.14
C ASP A 309 10.53 11.97 -20.67
N TYR A 310 11.13 10.99 -20.02
CA TYR A 310 12.43 11.10 -19.40
C TYR A 310 13.56 10.66 -20.35
N TYR A 311 13.40 9.50 -21.03
CA TYR A 311 14.32 9.01 -22.02
C TYR A 311 13.63 8.84 -23.39
N THR A 312 14.29 9.30 -24.44
CA THR A 312 13.76 9.19 -25.80
C THR A 312 13.87 7.79 -26.41
N ASN A 313 14.77 6.96 -25.86
CA ASN A 313 15.07 5.61 -26.34
C ASN A 313 14.58 4.50 -25.40
N ILE A 314 13.73 4.80 -24.43
CA ILE A 314 13.08 3.86 -23.51
C ILE A 314 11.57 3.94 -23.66
N TYR A 315 10.94 2.80 -23.89
CA TYR A 315 9.49 2.68 -24.12
C TYR A 315 8.78 1.84 -23.05
N HIS A 316 9.34 1.78 -21.85
CA HIS A 316 8.71 1.16 -20.70
C HIS A 316 8.64 2.14 -19.51
N ALA A 317 7.80 1.82 -18.53
CA ALA A 317 7.61 2.68 -17.37
C ALA A 317 8.87 2.74 -16.50
N ILE A 318 9.08 3.92 -15.89
CA ILE A 318 10.20 4.19 -14.98
C ILE A 318 9.65 4.74 -13.67
N SER A 319 10.20 4.26 -12.57
CA SER A 319 9.95 4.77 -11.21
C SER A 319 11.26 5.17 -10.55
N TRP A 320 11.15 6.03 -9.57
CA TRP A 320 12.26 6.35 -8.69
C TRP A 320 11.84 6.14 -7.25
N ILE A 321 12.71 5.50 -6.48
CA ILE A 321 12.56 5.33 -5.04
C ILE A 321 13.75 5.95 -4.31
N GLN A 322 13.47 6.60 -3.21
CA GLN A 322 14.48 7.19 -2.34
C GLN A 322 14.09 6.96 -0.88
N ALA A 323 15.02 6.48 -0.08
CA ALA A 323 14.87 6.42 1.36
C ALA A 323 15.64 7.61 1.98
N PRO A 324 14.95 8.60 2.57
CA PRO A 324 15.63 9.78 3.13
C PRO A 324 16.67 9.44 4.21
N ASP A 325 16.41 8.39 5.00
CA ASP A 325 17.32 7.90 6.04
C ASP A 325 18.31 6.86 5.53
N GLY A 326 18.34 6.60 4.22
CA GLY A 326 19.21 5.62 3.58
C GLY A 326 18.74 4.16 3.73
N TYR A 327 17.58 3.92 4.33
CA TYR A 327 16.98 2.58 4.49
C TYR A 327 15.47 2.63 4.63
N TYR A 328 14.84 1.47 4.45
CA TYR A 328 13.43 1.24 4.76
C TYR A 328 13.20 -0.22 5.20
N ASP A 329 12.10 -0.45 5.91
CA ASP A 329 11.80 -1.72 6.54
C ASP A 329 10.61 -2.40 5.85
N VAL A 330 10.73 -3.70 5.62
CA VAL A 330 9.72 -4.53 4.96
C VAL A 330 9.53 -5.85 5.69
N ASP A 331 8.35 -6.44 5.55
CA ASP A 331 8.12 -7.81 5.97
C ASP A 331 8.67 -8.82 4.94
N ARG A 332 8.64 -10.10 5.28
CA ARG A 332 9.06 -11.20 4.38
C ARG A 332 8.23 -11.31 3.10
N LYS A 333 7.05 -10.67 3.03
CA LYS A 333 6.18 -10.61 1.86
C LYS A 333 6.41 -9.36 1.01
N GLY A 334 7.41 -8.55 1.37
CA GLY A 334 7.75 -7.32 0.67
C GLY A 334 6.82 -6.13 1.02
N VAL A 335 5.96 -6.25 2.02
CA VAL A 335 5.10 -5.16 2.47
C VAL A 335 5.94 -4.16 3.26
N LEU A 336 5.81 -2.88 2.92
CA LEU A 336 6.50 -1.79 3.60
C LEU A 336 5.94 -1.62 5.01
N LEU A 337 6.80 -1.70 6.04
CA LEU A 337 6.38 -1.59 7.45
C LEU A 337 6.17 -0.15 7.88
N ASN A 338 6.94 0.77 7.32
CA ASN A 338 6.79 2.20 7.59
C ASN A 338 6.84 2.99 6.26
N PRO A 339 5.68 3.33 5.69
CA PRO A 339 5.60 4.05 4.43
C PRO A 339 6.27 5.42 4.43
N THR A 340 6.49 6.03 5.60
CA THR A 340 7.19 7.32 5.69
C THR A 340 8.67 7.24 5.35
N GLN A 341 9.24 6.03 5.34
CA GLN A 341 10.64 5.78 5.02
C GLN A 341 10.96 5.88 3.52
N LEU A 342 9.94 5.91 2.64
CA LEU A 342 10.15 6.00 1.20
C LEU A 342 9.47 7.22 0.59
N VAL A 343 10.13 7.78 -0.42
CA VAL A 343 9.54 8.73 -1.37
C VAL A 343 9.52 8.05 -2.73
N LEU A 344 8.34 7.98 -3.31
CA LEU A 344 8.09 7.35 -4.61
C LEU A 344 7.81 8.43 -5.65
N SER A 345 8.26 8.21 -6.89
CA SER A 345 7.90 9.04 -8.04
C SER A 345 7.93 8.21 -9.33
N GLY A 346 7.43 8.78 -10.42
CA GLY A 346 7.27 8.04 -11.67
C GLY A 346 6.09 7.07 -11.58
N TYR A 347 6.21 5.90 -12.20
CA TYR A 347 5.12 4.93 -12.31
C TYR A 347 4.63 4.41 -10.96
N MET A 348 5.51 3.93 -10.06
CA MET A 348 5.13 3.46 -8.72
C MET A 348 4.59 4.56 -7.80
N GLY A 349 4.99 5.79 -7.98
CA GLY A 349 4.45 6.93 -7.22
C GLY A 349 3.06 7.35 -7.68
N ARG A 350 2.49 6.65 -8.64
CA ARG A 350 1.19 6.90 -9.27
C ARG A 350 0.24 5.69 -9.19
N GLN A 351 0.69 4.59 -8.54
CA GLN A 351 -0.10 3.35 -8.34
C GLN A 351 -0.90 3.40 -7.05
#